data_443fd60219b7c07d4b9b96f55f725a97
#
_entry.id   443fd60219b7c07d4b9b96f55f725a97
#
_cell.length_a   1.000
_cell.length_b   1.000
_cell.length_c   1.000
_cell.angle_alpha   90.00
_cell.angle_beta   90.00
_cell.angle_gamma   90.00
#
_symmetry.space_group_name_H-M   'P 1'
#
loop_
_entity.id
_entity.type
_entity.pdbx_description
1 polymer ?
#
loop_
_entity_poly.entity_id
_entity_poly.type
_entity_poly.pdbx_seq_one_letter_code
_entity_poly.pdbx_strand_id
1 'polypeptide(L)'
;TAEVDGLQWKYVDFERRQILIRETLVDYVLETTKTPGSVREIHMSQMVYDALINQFEATGSQSEFVFCNKKGNPLRHRDVSKRIWYPALRYMGLKSRKPYQTRHTAATLWLASGENPEWIARQMGHTTTRMLFTVYSRFVPNLTRKDGSAFERLMITTMKGDDHE
;
A
#
# COMPACT_ATOMS: atom_id res chain seq x y z
N THR A 1 6.05 4.76 7.18
CA THR A 1 5.73 4.53 8.60
C THR A 1 5.19 5.79 9.26
N ALA A 2 5.82 6.94 9.09
CA ALA A 2 5.34 8.20 9.66
C ALA A 2 3.90 8.58 9.21
N GLU A 3 3.51 8.23 7.99
CA GLU A 3 2.14 8.38 7.49
C GLU A 3 1.15 7.49 8.27
N VAL A 4 1.56 6.27 8.64
CA VAL A 4 0.72 5.35 9.43
C VAL A 4 0.64 5.83 10.88
N ASP A 5 1.77 6.30 11.43
CA ASP A 5 1.82 6.82 12.81
C ASP A 5 0.92 8.06 12.98
N GLY A 6 0.83 8.91 11.96
CA GLY A 6 0.02 10.14 11.94
C GLY A 6 -1.36 10.02 11.31
N LEU A 7 -1.81 8.81 10.94
CA LEU A 7 -3.12 8.65 10.30
C LEU A 7 -4.24 8.94 11.30
N GLN A 8 -5.14 9.86 10.91
CA GLN A 8 -6.30 10.26 11.69
C GLN A 8 -7.59 9.78 11.02
N TRP A 9 -8.63 9.54 11.83
CA TRP A 9 -9.93 9.09 11.35
C TRP A 9 -10.60 10.04 10.35
N LYS A 10 -10.38 11.36 10.50
CA LYS A 10 -10.89 12.36 9.53
C LYS A 10 -10.38 12.17 8.10
N TYR A 11 -9.32 11.39 7.93
CA TYR A 11 -8.72 11.07 6.63
C TYR A 11 -9.06 9.68 6.11
N VAL A 12 -9.98 8.96 6.78
CA VAL A 12 -10.46 7.64 6.36
C VAL A 12 -11.89 7.81 5.83
N ASP A 13 -12.04 7.74 4.52
CA ASP A 13 -13.34 7.83 3.84
C ASP A 13 -13.84 6.41 3.52
N PHE A 14 -14.76 5.93 4.34
CA PHE A 14 -15.36 4.61 4.19
C PHE A 14 -16.35 4.53 3.01
N GLU A 15 -17.02 5.63 2.66
CA GLU A 15 -17.96 5.65 1.55
C GLU A 15 -17.23 5.53 0.21
N ARG A 16 -16.16 6.30 0.03
CA ARG A 16 -15.33 6.27 -1.17
C ARG A 16 -14.27 5.18 -1.14
N ARG A 17 -14.11 4.48 -0.01
CA ARG A 17 -13.05 3.49 0.22
C ARG A 17 -11.66 4.06 -0.04
N GLN A 18 -11.38 5.21 0.53
CA GLN A 18 -10.12 5.93 0.36
C GLN A 18 -9.50 6.33 1.69
N ILE A 19 -8.18 6.35 1.71
CA ILE A 19 -7.36 6.92 2.78
C ILE A 19 -6.64 8.13 2.20
N LEU A 20 -6.87 9.29 2.80
CA LEU A 20 -6.27 10.55 2.39
C LEU A 20 -4.95 10.73 3.13
N ILE A 21 -3.82 10.65 2.44
CA ILE A 21 -2.51 10.93 3.04
C ILE A 21 -2.26 12.43 2.96
N ARG A 22 -2.32 13.09 4.10
CA ARG A 22 -2.18 14.56 4.24
C ARG A 22 -1.11 14.96 5.23
N GLU A 23 -0.92 14.17 6.27
CA GLU A 23 -0.03 14.46 7.39
C GLU A 23 0.86 13.27 7.73
N THR A 24 1.97 13.55 8.38
CA THR A 24 2.90 12.55 8.91
C THR A 24 3.22 12.91 10.36
N LEU A 25 3.42 11.90 11.21
CA LEU A 25 3.86 12.11 12.57
C LEU A 25 5.38 11.87 12.67
N VAL A 26 6.12 12.93 13.01
CA VAL A 26 7.57 12.88 13.24
C VAL A 26 7.84 13.42 14.64
N ASP A 27 8.45 12.63 15.49
CA ASP A 27 8.79 13.00 16.88
C ASP A 27 7.62 13.65 17.67
N TYR A 28 6.42 13.08 17.52
CA TYR A 28 5.14 13.57 18.10
C TYR A 28 4.64 14.91 17.54
N VAL A 29 5.21 15.41 16.47
CA VAL A 29 4.74 16.60 15.78
C VAL A 29 4.06 16.17 14.47
N LEU A 30 2.82 16.60 14.27
CA LEU A 30 2.13 16.47 13.01
C LEU A 30 2.73 17.46 12.02
N GLU A 31 3.29 16.96 10.94
CA GLU A 31 3.82 17.76 9.84
C GLU A 31 2.98 17.49 8.59
N THR A 32 2.75 18.53 7.81
CA THR A 32 2.23 18.35 6.45
C THR A 32 3.25 17.57 5.63
N THR A 33 2.78 16.77 4.69
CA THR A 33 3.67 15.97 3.84
C THR A 33 4.63 16.88 3.07
N LYS A 34 5.93 16.56 3.12
CA LYS A 34 7.05 17.41 2.66
C LYS A 34 7.08 17.73 1.16
N THR A 35 6.33 17.00 0.35
CA THR A 35 6.32 17.18 -1.11
C THR A 35 4.89 17.09 -1.64
N PRO A 36 4.55 17.82 -2.72
CA PRO A 36 3.23 17.73 -3.34
C PRO A 36 2.85 16.29 -3.75
N GLY A 37 3.82 15.47 -4.17
CA GLY A 37 3.59 14.06 -4.53
C GLY A 37 3.30 13.14 -3.34
N SER A 38 3.54 13.60 -2.10
CA SER A 38 3.21 12.86 -0.90
C SER A 38 1.73 13.00 -0.52
N VAL A 39 1.07 14.09 -0.93
CA VAL A 39 -0.37 14.27 -0.78
C VAL A 39 -1.07 13.40 -1.81
N ARG A 40 -1.78 12.38 -1.35
CA ARG A 40 -2.42 11.41 -2.24
C ARG A 40 -3.60 10.73 -1.59
N GLU A 41 -4.35 10.02 -2.40
CA GLU A 41 -5.46 9.17 -2.02
C GLU A 41 -5.08 7.72 -2.28
N ILE A 42 -5.24 6.87 -1.27
CA ILE A 42 -4.97 5.43 -1.33
C ILE A 42 -6.31 4.71 -1.37
N HIS A 43 -6.52 3.86 -2.37
CA HIS A 43 -7.70 3.02 -2.45
C HIS A 43 -7.62 1.85 -1.46
N MET A 44 -8.70 1.58 -0.77
CA MET A 44 -8.82 0.44 0.13
C MET A 44 -9.27 -0.80 -0.65
N SER A 45 -8.50 -1.87 -0.57
CA SER A 45 -9.05 -3.20 -0.89
C SER A 45 -10.08 -3.61 0.17
N GLN A 46 -10.90 -4.64 -0.11
CA GLN A 46 -11.87 -5.14 0.86
C GLN A 46 -11.20 -5.52 2.19
N MET A 47 -10.05 -6.18 2.14
CA MET A 47 -9.29 -6.57 3.33
C MET A 47 -8.86 -5.35 4.18
N VAL A 48 -8.44 -4.27 3.55
CA VAL A 48 -8.05 -3.02 4.24
C VAL A 48 -9.26 -2.34 4.83
N TYR A 49 -10.37 -2.30 4.09
CA TYR A 49 -11.64 -1.75 4.55
C TYR A 49 -12.14 -2.46 5.82
N ASP A 50 -12.22 -3.80 5.79
CA ASP A 50 -12.67 -4.60 6.93
C ASP A 50 -11.76 -4.42 8.15
N ALA A 51 -10.44 -4.37 7.93
CA ALA A 51 -9.48 -4.12 9.01
C ALA A 51 -9.65 -2.73 9.63
N LEU A 52 -9.96 -1.70 8.84
CA LEU A 52 -10.21 -0.35 9.33
C LEU A 52 -11.56 -0.20 10.03
N ILE A 53 -12.60 -0.92 9.61
CA ILE A 53 -13.88 -0.98 10.34
C ILE A 53 -13.63 -1.57 11.75
N ASN A 54 -12.97 -2.72 11.85
CA ASN A 54 -12.64 -3.32 13.14
C ASN A 54 -11.76 -2.39 14.01
N GLN A 55 -10.83 -1.68 13.39
CA GLN A 55 -9.98 -0.70 14.08
C GLN A 55 -10.80 0.51 14.56
N PHE A 56 -11.80 0.95 13.79
CA PHE A 56 -12.68 2.05 14.17
C PHE A 56 -13.52 1.70 15.40
N GLU A 57 -14.04 0.48 15.49
CA GLU A 57 -14.73 -0.02 16.68
C GLU A 57 -13.83 0.03 17.92
N ALA A 58 -12.53 -0.26 17.74
CA ALA A 58 -11.56 -0.31 18.84
C ALA A 58 -11.07 1.08 19.28
N THR A 59 -10.92 2.04 18.38
CA THR A 59 -10.24 3.32 18.70
C THR A 59 -10.97 4.58 18.24
N GLY A 60 -12.03 4.47 17.41
CA GLY A 60 -12.73 5.62 16.82
C GLY A 60 -13.38 6.56 17.85
N SER A 61 -13.87 6.02 18.96
CA SER A 61 -14.41 6.83 20.08
C SER A 61 -13.35 7.29 21.10
N GLN A 62 -12.14 6.75 21.02
CA GLN A 62 -11.09 6.96 22.00
C GLN A 62 -10.06 8.00 21.56
N SER A 63 -9.82 8.13 20.27
CA SER A 63 -8.74 8.97 19.74
C SER A 63 -9.07 9.48 18.34
N GLU A 64 -8.52 10.63 17.97
CA GLU A 64 -8.49 11.08 16.56
C GLU A 64 -7.56 10.23 15.69
N PHE A 65 -6.57 9.56 16.29
CA PHE A 65 -5.62 8.70 15.57
C PHE A 65 -6.18 7.29 15.36
N VAL A 66 -5.99 6.77 14.16
CA VAL A 66 -6.39 5.40 13.82
C VAL A 66 -5.66 4.38 14.68
N PHE A 67 -4.37 4.57 14.86
CA PHE A 67 -3.51 3.71 15.68
C PHE A 67 -3.04 4.44 16.94
N CYS A 68 -3.69 4.18 18.06
CA CYS A 68 -3.38 4.82 19.33
C CYS A 68 -3.14 3.80 20.46
N ASN A 69 -2.53 4.27 21.54
CA ASN A 69 -2.41 3.52 22.78
C ASN A 69 -3.67 3.69 23.65
N LYS A 70 -3.73 2.98 24.79
CA LYS A 70 -4.87 3.04 25.74
C LYS A 70 -5.18 4.45 26.27
N LYS A 71 -4.27 5.42 26.13
CA LYS A 71 -4.45 6.81 26.54
C LYS A 71 -4.87 7.72 25.37
N GLY A 72 -5.13 7.16 24.19
CA GLY A 72 -5.48 7.91 22.99
C GLY A 72 -4.30 8.54 22.23
N ASN A 73 -3.07 8.39 22.71
CA ASN A 73 -1.90 8.94 22.04
C ASN A 73 -1.48 8.07 20.84
N PRO A 74 -0.99 8.65 19.73
CA PRO A 74 -0.59 7.90 18.56
C PRO A 74 0.52 6.89 18.85
N LEU A 75 0.46 5.74 18.20
CA LEU A 75 1.51 4.72 18.26
C LEU A 75 2.68 5.11 17.36
N ARG A 76 3.89 4.88 17.85
CA ARG A 76 5.10 5.03 17.00
C ARG A 76 5.47 3.71 16.37
N HIS A 77 5.78 3.73 15.07
CA HIS A 77 6.25 2.56 14.33
C HIS A 77 7.43 1.84 15.01
N ARG A 78 8.30 2.57 15.71
CA ARG A 78 9.43 2.01 16.47
C ARG A 78 8.94 1.09 17.60
N ASP A 79 7.93 1.53 18.36
CA ASP A 79 7.38 0.75 19.46
C ASP A 79 6.56 -0.43 18.95
N VAL A 80 5.76 -0.22 17.90
CA VAL A 80 5.03 -1.28 17.20
C VAL A 80 6.01 -2.33 16.65
N SER A 81 7.09 -1.90 15.99
CA SER A 81 8.10 -2.81 15.48
C SER A 81 8.73 -3.65 16.58
N LYS A 82 9.13 -3.03 17.70
CA LYS A 82 9.82 -3.70 18.79
C LYS A 82 8.89 -4.63 19.59
N ARG A 83 7.66 -4.20 19.86
CA ARG A 83 6.74 -4.87 20.80
C ARG A 83 5.76 -5.83 20.12
N ILE A 84 5.46 -5.63 18.85
CA ILE A 84 4.46 -6.40 18.10
C ILE A 84 5.09 -7.12 16.92
N TRP A 85 5.67 -6.38 15.98
CA TRP A 85 6.14 -6.92 14.71
C TRP A 85 7.21 -8.00 14.85
N TYR A 86 8.32 -7.72 15.50
CA TYR A 86 9.39 -8.69 15.66
C TYR A 86 9.01 -9.88 16.57
N PRO A 87 8.28 -9.70 17.68
CA PRO A 87 7.74 -10.83 18.43
C PRO A 87 6.80 -11.71 17.61
N ALA A 88 5.90 -11.12 16.82
CA ALA A 88 4.99 -11.89 15.96
C ALA A 88 5.74 -12.69 14.91
N LEU A 89 6.74 -12.13 14.24
CA LEU A 89 7.59 -12.87 13.28
C LEU A 89 8.28 -14.08 13.95
N ARG A 90 8.81 -13.90 15.14
CA ARG A 90 9.44 -14.98 15.91
C ARG A 90 8.45 -16.06 16.29
N TYR A 91 7.29 -15.67 16.77
CA TYR A 91 6.23 -16.63 17.13
C TYR A 91 5.78 -17.48 15.94
N MET A 92 5.68 -16.87 14.76
CA MET A 92 5.31 -17.56 13.51
C MET A 92 6.47 -18.29 12.82
N GLY A 93 7.67 -18.33 13.40
CA GLY A 93 8.86 -18.94 12.78
C GLY A 93 9.34 -18.25 11.50
N LEU A 94 8.96 -16.99 11.28
CA LEU A 94 9.32 -16.25 10.09
C LEU A 94 10.67 -15.54 10.24
N LYS A 95 11.41 -15.42 9.14
CA LYS A 95 12.67 -14.67 9.12
C LYS A 95 12.43 -13.22 9.55
N SER A 96 13.30 -12.69 10.40
CA SER A 96 13.26 -11.29 10.81
C SER A 96 13.39 -10.36 9.61
N ARG A 97 12.46 -9.42 9.48
CA ARG A 97 12.41 -8.41 8.41
C ARG A 97 11.81 -7.11 8.92
N LYS A 98 12.25 -5.99 8.37
CA LYS A 98 11.71 -4.68 8.75
C LYS A 98 10.26 -4.54 8.26
N PRO A 99 9.34 -3.85 8.99
CA PRO A 99 7.98 -3.59 8.53
C PRO A 99 7.92 -2.96 7.13
N TYR A 100 8.90 -2.12 6.77
CA TYR A 100 9.00 -1.50 5.46
C TYR A 100 9.04 -2.51 4.29
N GLN A 101 9.42 -3.76 4.54
CA GLN A 101 9.39 -4.81 3.51
C GLN A 101 7.98 -5.13 3.03
N THR A 102 6.94 -4.85 3.82
CA THR A 102 5.54 -4.99 3.38
C THR A 102 5.22 -4.09 2.20
N ARG A 103 5.85 -2.90 2.11
CA ARG A 103 5.73 -2.01 0.96
C ARG A 103 6.28 -2.67 -0.32
N HIS A 104 7.44 -3.32 -0.23
CA HIS A 104 8.00 -4.07 -1.36
C HIS A 104 7.10 -5.24 -1.76
N THR A 105 6.56 -5.95 -0.78
CA THR A 105 5.63 -7.05 -1.03
C THR A 105 4.37 -6.57 -1.76
N ALA A 106 3.76 -5.49 -1.29
CA ALA A 106 2.57 -4.91 -1.93
C ALA A 106 2.84 -4.52 -3.39
N ALA A 107 3.93 -3.78 -3.65
CA ALA A 107 4.31 -3.40 -5.01
C ALA A 107 4.53 -4.60 -5.93
N THR A 108 5.20 -5.64 -5.42
CA THR A 108 5.45 -6.87 -6.17
C THR A 108 4.16 -7.60 -6.50
N LEU A 109 3.25 -7.73 -5.53
CA LEU A 109 1.98 -8.42 -5.73
C LEU A 109 1.08 -7.67 -6.72
N TRP A 110 0.97 -6.35 -6.60
CA TRP A 110 0.20 -5.53 -7.55
C TRP A 110 0.74 -5.65 -8.98
N LEU A 111 2.07 -5.57 -9.15
CA LEU A 111 2.67 -5.76 -10.47
C LEU A 111 2.45 -7.17 -11.02
N ALA A 112 2.61 -8.19 -10.17
CA ALA A 112 2.40 -9.59 -10.55
C ALA A 112 0.94 -9.89 -10.91
N SER A 113 -0.02 -9.20 -10.30
CA SER A 113 -1.45 -9.30 -10.63
C SER A 113 -1.84 -8.52 -11.89
N GLY A 114 -0.92 -7.73 -12.47
CA GLY A 114 -1.18 -6.97 -13.70
C GLY A 114 -1.82 -5.59 -13.47
N GLU A 115 -1.79 -5.08 -12.24
CA GLU A 115 -2.30 -3.74 -11.96
C GLU A 115 -1.53 -2.66 -12.72
N ASN A 116 -2.23 -1.57 -13.05
CA ASN A 116 -1.65 -0.46 -13.79
C ASN A 116 -0.46 0.15 -13.04
N PRO A 117 0.75 0.21 -13.64
CA PRO A 117 1.94 0.74 -12.98
C PRO A 117 1.82 2.19 -12.50
N GLU A 118 1.06 3.04 -13.20
CA GLU A 118 0.83 4.41 -12.78
C GLU A 118 -0.08 4.47 -11.55
N TRP A 119 -1.09 3.61 -11.48
CA TRP A 119 -1.92 3.48 -10.30
C TRP A 119 -1.07 3.01 -9.11
N ILE A 120 -0.21 1.98 -9.28
CA ILE A 120 0.69 1.50 -8.22
C ILE A 120 1.63 2.62 -7.76
N ALA A 121 2.23 3.37 -8.69
CA ALA A 121 3.12 4.49 -8.35
C ALA A 121 2.39 5.54 -7.49
N ARG A 122 1.15 5.89 -7.83
CA ARG A 122 0.31 6.80 -7.03
C ARG A 122 0.01 6.23 -5.66
N GLN A 123 -0.42 4.96 -5.54
CA GLN A 123 -0.65 4.31 -4.26
C GLN A 123 0.59 4.37 -3.36
N MET A 124 1.76 4.20 -3.94
CA MET A 124 3.04 4.21 -3.24
C MET A 124 3.60 5.63 -3.00
N GLY A 125 3.01 6.67 -3.56
CA GLY A 125 3.53 8.04 -3.47
C GLY A 125 4.83 8.24 -4.25
N HIS A 126 5.02 7.53 -5.35
CA HIS A 126 6.09 7.77 -6.30
C HIS A 126 5.67 8.85 -7.29
N THR A 127 6.54 9.79 -7.58
CA THR A 127 6.29 10.85 -8.57
C THR A 127 6.32 10.33 -10.01
N THR A 128 6.98 9.20 -10.24
CA THR A 128 7.08 8.57 -11.56
C THR A 128 7.09 7.05 -11.43
N THR A 129 6.68 6.36 -12.49
CA THR A 129 6.75 4.89 -12.59
C THR A 129 8.19 4.37 -12.72
N ARG A 130 9.17 5.24 -13.00
CA ARG A 130 10.57 4.85 -13.15
C ARG A 130 11.11 4.08 -11.93
N MET A 131 10.83 4.59 -10.71
CA MET A 131 11.23 3.91 -9.48
C MET A 131 10.62 2.51 -9.36
N LEU A 132 9.35 2.38 -9.78
CA LEU A 132 8.65 1.11 -9.77
C LEU A 132 9.35 0.10 -10.68
N PHE A 133 9.61 0.47 -11.94
CA PHE A 133 10.27 -0.41 -12.90
C PHE A 133 11.73 -0.70 -12.54
N THR A 134 12.48 0.28 -12.03
CA THR A 134 13.87 0.06 -11.61
C THR A 134 13.98 -1.02 -10.52
N VAL A 135 13.05 -1.02 -9.56
CA VAL A 135 13.10 -1.93 -8.41
C VAL A 135 12.37 -3.25 -8.67
N TYR A 136 11.26 -3.21 -9.42
CA TYR A 136 10.31 -4.33 -9.49
C TYR A 136 10.08 -4.89 -10.90
N SER A 137 10.83 -4.46 -11.92
CA SER A 137 10.62 -4.88 -13.33
C SER A 137 10.53 -6.40 -13.52
N ARG A 138 11.33 -7.16 -12.77
CA ARG A 138 11.33 -8.63 -12.81
C ARG A 138 10.01 -9.30 -12.40
N PHE A 139 9.11 -8.56 -11.74
CA PHE A 139 7.81 -9.05 -11.29
C PHE A 139 6.65 -8.63 -12.21
N VAL A 140 6.93 -7.84 -13.24
CA VAL A 140 5.91 -7.45 -14.21
C VAL A 140 5.67 -8.60 -15.19
N PRO A 141 4.43 -9.12 -15.27
CA PRO A 141 4.11 -10.13 -16.27
C PRO A 141 4.47 -9.62 -17.66
N ASN A 142 5.12 -10.45 -18.47
CA ASN A 142 5.56 -10.16 -19.82
C ASN A 142 6.79 -9.23 -20.00
N LEU A 143 7.24 -8.44 -19.00
CA LEU A 143 8.51 -7.70 -19.12
C LEU A 143 9.74 -8.61 -19.12
N THR A 144 9.62 -9.81 -18.60
CA THR A 144 10.69 -10.82 -18.63
C THR A 144 10.70 -11.63 -19.95
N ARG A 145 9.66 -11.52 -20.78
CA ARG A 145 9.61 -12.16 -22.08
C ARG A 145 10.41 -11.34 -23.09
N LYS A 146 11.26 -12.02 -23.83
CA LYS A 146 12.13 -11.41 -24.85
C LYS A 146 11.80 -11.89 -26.27
N ASP A 147 10.67 -12.59 -26.46
CA ASP A 147 10.34 -13.38 -27.65
C ASP A 147 9.12 -12.87 -28.44
N GLY A 148 8.47 -11.79 -28.01
CA GLY A 148 7.29 -11.26 -28.68
C GLY A 148 6.03 -12.12 -28.61
N SER A 149 6.07 -13.28 -27.94
CA SER A 149 4.97 -14.26 -27.93
C SER A 149 3.65 -13.75 -27.36
N ALA A 150 3.68 -12.67 -26.56
CA ALA A 150 2.46 -12.03 -26.06
C ALA A 150 1.73 -11.26 -27.18
N PHE A 151 2.48 -10.60 -28.06
CA PHE A 151 1.93 -9.91 -29.22
C PHE A 151 1.35 -10.91 -30.25
N GLU A 152 2.09 -11.98 -30.56
CA GLU A 152 1.59 -13.03 -31.44
C GLU A 152 0.27 -13.63 -30.97
N ARG A 153 0.16 -13.95 -29.67
CA ARG A 153 -1.09 -14.46 -29.09
C ARG A 153 -2.25 -13.46 -29.21
N LEU A 154 -1.99 -12.18 -28.96
CA LEU A 154 -3.00 -11.14 -29.11
C LEU A 154 -3.49 -11.10 -30.59
N MET A 155 -2.58 -11.06 -31.54
CA MET A 155 -2.90 -11.01 -32.97
C MET A 155 -3.70 -12.25 -33.42
N ILE A 156 -3.28 -13.45 -33.02
CA ILE A 156 -4.00 -14.69 -33.33
C ILE A 156 -5.42 -14.69 -32.75
N THR A 157 -5.59 -14.20 -31.54
CA THR A 157 -6.91 -14.14 -30.89
C THR A 157 -7.82 -13.12 -31.59
N THR A 158 -7.29 -11.95 -31.94
CA THR A 158 -8.04 -10.91 -32.65
C THR A 158 -8.45 -11.38 -34.07
N MET A 159 -7.55 -12.01 -34.81
CA MET A 159 -7.85 -12.51 -36.15
C MET A 159 -8.84 -13.68 -36.17
N LYS A 160 -8.89 -14.49 -35.12
CA LYS A 160 -9.89 -15.59 -35.01
C LYS A 160 -11.26 -15.10 -34.53
N GLY A 161 -11.36 -13.90 -33.98
CA GLY A 161 -12.63 -13.31 -33.55
C GLY A 161 -13.46 -12.71 -34.69
N ASP A 162 -12.84 -12.40 -35.82
CA ASP A 162 -13.51 -11.80 -36.97
C ASP A 162 -14.13 -12.84 -37.97
N ASP A 163 -13.95 -14.14 -37.71
CA ASP A 163 -14.48 -15.21 -38.59
C ASP A 163 -15.90 -15.72 -38.15
N HIS A 164 -16.58 -15.00 -37.25
CA HIS A 164 -17.92 -15.34 -36.76
C HIS A 164 -18.91 -14.17 -36.86
N GLU A 165 -19.04 -13.53 -38.02
CA GLU A 165 -20.24 -12.77 -38.41
C GLU A 165 -20.82 -13.28 -39.71
#